data_215ffb56bb9f1560341b75c971ed74ac
#
_entry.id   215ffb56bb9f1560341b75c971ed74ac
#
_cell.length_a   1.000
_cell.length_b   1.000
_cell.length_c   1.000
_cell.angle_alpha   90.00
_cell.angle_beta   90.00
_cell.angle_gamma   90.00
#
_symmetry.space_group_name_H-M   'P 1'
#
loop_
_entity.id
_entity.type
_entity.pdbx_description
1 polymer ?
#
loop_
_entity_poly.entity_id
_entity_poly.type
_entity_poly.pdbx_seq_one_letter_code
_entity_poly.pdbx_strand_id
1 'polypeptide(L)'
;MKKLKFLAAIIPGITVAVCLSTSVVAQTVDIADWLEALKAEIIKKEIRVSTFEQALSNFKPIQRVIDLDRRQPEFTLTFDQYLRRVVPKQRVIRGRGKLTKHKMLLNEIGNKYGVQPRFIVALWGVETDFGRIDGGFPVIHALATLAIDGRRSKFFREQLITAIRILDQGHITLDKMRGSWAGAMGYFQFMPSSFVSFAIDYDNDGKRDIWQNKKDAFASAANYLSKSGWRNDQTWGREVRIPKGFDKKLVGLKIRKDISEWRNLGVLRVDGGALPKRNLMGSIVMVNGPNSRVFLTYSNYQTILKWNRSKFFAIAVGMLAEKIGGK
;
A
#
# COMPACT_ATOMS: atom_id res chain seq x y z
N MET A 1 -63.25 3.18 67.90
CA MET A 1 -63.74 3.03 66.54
C MET A 1 -62.55 3.22 65.61
N LYS A 2 -61.86 2.14 65.15
CA LYS A 2 -60.74 2.19 64.17
C LYS A 2 -61.13 1.35 63.03
N LYS A 3 -61.20 1.96 61.84
CA LYS A 3 -61.56 1.29 60.58
C LYS A 3 -60.29 0.58 60.01
N LEU A 4 -60.39 -0.71 59.86
CA LEU A 4 -59.41 -1.56 59.15
C LEU A 4 -59.52 -1.35 57.67
N LYS A 5 -58.45 -0.95 56.98
CA LYS A 5 -58.35 -0.94 55.51
C LYS A 5 -57.65 -2.21 55.05
N PHE A 6 -58.33 -3.01 54.26
CA PHE A 6 -57.76 -4.13 53.54
C PHE A 6 -56.87 -3.62 52.39
N LEU A 7 -55.61 -4.05 52.35
CA LEU A 7 -54.69 -3.85 51.24
C LEU A 7 -54.74 -5.11 50.36
N ALA A 8 -55.19 -4.95 49.14
CA ALA A 8 -55.11 -6.02 48.13
C ALA A 8 -53.68 -6.06 47.53
N ALA A 9 -53.02 -7.20 47.65
CA ALA A 9 -51.71 -7.45 47.04
C ALA A 9 -51.90 -7.73 45.52
N ILE A 10 -51.30 -6.90 44.69
CA ILE A 10 -51.16 -7.09 43.25
C ILE A 10 -49.88 -7.90 43.01
N ILE A 11 -50.01 -9.09 42.45
CA ILE A 11 -48.90 -9.94 42.01
C ILE A 11 -48.49 -9.45 40.62
N PRO A 12 -47.21 -9.01 40.39
CA PRO A 12 -46.78 -8.69 39.03
C PRO A 12 -46.50 -9.99 38.25
N GLY A 13 -47.23 -10.17 37.15
CA GLY A 13 -46.96 -11.25 36.19
C GLY A 13 -45.59 -11.08 35.56
N ILE A 14 -44.74 -12.11 35.65
CA ILE A 14 -43.46 -12.20 34.97
C ILE A 14 -43.74 -12.56 33.51
N THR A 15 -43.60 -11.58 32.62
CA THR A 15 -43.62 -11.82 31.17
C THR A 15 -42.20 -12.31 30.76
N VAL A 16 -42.07 -13.61 30.53
CA VAL A 16 -40.82 -14.18 29.96
C VAL A 16 -40.80 -13.81 28.50
N ALA A 17 -39.95 -12.82 28.17
CA ALA A 17 -39.61 -12.51 26.78
C ALA A 17 -38.68 -13.61 26.24
N VAL A 18 -39.20 -14.52 25.43
CA VAL A 18 -38.36 -15.48 24.67
C VAL A 18 -37.66 -14.73 23.58
N CYS A 19 -36.40 -14.36 23.82
CA CYS A 19 -35.50 -13.91 22.77
C CYS A 19 -35.19 -15.08 21.83
N LEU A 20 -35.90 -15.14 20.72
CA LEU A 20 -35.49 -15.97 19.58
C LEU A 20 -34.19 -15.43 19.02
N SER A 21 -33.06 -16.01 19.44
CA SER A 21 -31.76 -15.80 18.80
C SER A 21 -31.84 -16.42 17.41
N THR A 22 -32.12 -15.60 16.40
CA THR A 22 -31.91 -15.99 15.01
C THR A 22 -30.41 -16.13 14.82
N SER A 23 -29.92 -17.35 14.85
CA SER A 23 -28.58 -17.69 14.41
C SER A 23 -28.49 -17.29 12.95
N VAL A 24 -27.76 -16.21 12.66
CA VAL A 24 -27.33 -15.89 11.30
C VAL A 24 -26.38 -17.03 10.92
N VAL A 25 -26.92 -18.04 10.24
CA VAL A 25 -26.12 -19.06 9.58
C VAL A 25 -25.30 -18.31 8.53
N ALA A 26 -24.01 -18.18 8.73
CA ALA A 26 -23.10 -17.67 7.71
C ALA A 26 -23.31 -18.58 6.50
N GLN A 27 -23.91 -18.01 5.45
CA GLN A 27 -24.13 -18.71 4.20
C GLN A 27 -22.75 -19.09 3.66
N THR A 28 -22.42 -20.38 3.70
CA THR A 28 -21.20 -20.89 3.05
C THR A 28 -21.38 -20.66 1.56
N VAL A 29 -20.59 -19.74 1.01
CA VAL A 29 -20.60 -19.47 -0.44
C VAL A 29 -20.24 -20.77 -1.16
N ASP A 30 -21.13 -21.27 -2.00
CA ASP A 30 -20.79 -22.38 -2.87
C ASP A 30 -19.74 -21.90 -3.87
N ILE A 31 -18.59 -22.56 -3.86
CA ILE A 31 -17.45 -22.18 -4.71
C ILE A 31 -17.81 -22.41 -6.19
N ALA A 32 -18.60 -23.44 -6.52
CA ALA A 32 -18.98 -23.73 -7.89
C ALA A 32 -19.90 -22.63 -8.44
N ASP A 33 -20.93 -22.25 -7.71
CA ASP A 33 -21.83 -21.15 -8.08
C ASP A 33 -21.09 -19.82 -8.20
N TRP A 34 -20.14 -19.58 -7.29
CA TRP A 34 -19.32 -18.37 -7.32
C TRP A 34 -18.40 -18.32 -8.55
N LEU A 35 -17.81 -19.46 -8.94
CA LEU A 35 -16.98 -19.57 -10.14
C LEU A 35 -17.81 -19.37 -11.42
N GLU A 36 -19.01 -19.92 -11.50
CA GLU A 36 -19.91 -19.72 -12.65
C GLU A 36 -20.31 -18.24 -12.77
N ALA A 37 -20.66 -17.58 -11.66
CA ALA A 37 -20.96 -16.16 -11.66
C ALA A 37 -19.73 -15.31 -12.07
N LEU A 38 -18.52 -15.71 -11.68
CA LEU A 38 -17.29 -15.06 -12.11
C LEU A 38 -17.02 -15.29 -13.61
N LYS A 39 -17.25 -16.51 -14.10
CA LYS A 39 -17.11 -16.86 -15.53
C LYS A 39 -18.00 -15.99 -16.41
N ALA A 40 -19.23 -15.76 -15.99
CA ALA A 40 -20.14 -14.87 -16.71
C ALA A 40 -19.63 -13.43 -16.81
N GLU A 41 -18.95 -12.92 -15.76
CA GLU A 41 -18.30 -11.59 -15.80
C GLU A 41 -17.06 -11.57 -16.70
N ILE A 42 -16.27 -12.64 -16.71
CA ILE A 42 -15.09 -12.81 -17.56
C ILE A 42 -15.48 -12.73 -19.04
N ILE A 43 -16.57 -13.44 -19.43
CA ILE A 43 -17.12 -13.41 -20.79
C ILE A 43 -17.56 -11.98 -21.16
N LYS A 44 -18.32 -11.32 -20.31
CA LYS A 44 -18.77 -9.91 -20.53
C LYS A 44 -17.60 -8.92 -20.69
N LYS A 45 -16.44 -9.26 -20.15
CA LYS A 45 -15.23 -8.44 -20.25
C LYS A 45 -14.28 -8.86 -21.36
N GLU A 46 -14.73 -9.75 -22.28
CA GLU A 46 -13.99 -10.21 -23.43
C GLU A 46 -12.62 -10.84 -23.08
N ILE A 47 -12.56 -11.56 -21.96
CA ILE A 47 -11.42 -12.36 -21.53
C ILE A 47 -11.67 -13.80 -21.96
N ARG A 48 -10.67 -14.49 -22.51
CA ARG A 48 -10.83 -15.87 -22.97
C ARG A 48 -11.25 -16.81 -21.83
N VAL A 49 -12.28 -17.62 -22.09
CA VAL A 49 -12.77 -18.61 -21.12
C VAL A 49 -11.67 -19.63 -20.79
N SER A 50 -10.88 -20.04 -21.77
CA SER A 50 -9.76 -20.97 -21.55
C SER A 50 -8.72 -20.44 -20.57
N THR A 51 -8.43 -19.12 -20.60
CA THR A 51 -7.53 -18.48 -19.63
C THR A 51 -8.12 -18.51 -18.21
N PHE A 52 -9.42 -18.25 -18.09
CA PHE A 52 -10.13 -18.34 -16.81
C PHE A 52 -10.09 -19.77 -16.24
N GLU A 53 -10.45 -20.77 -17.06
CA GLU A 53 -10.48 -22.17 -16.66
C GLU A 53 -9.07 -22.67 -16.27
N GLN A 54 -8.04 -22.31 -17.01
CA GLN A 54 -6.65 -22.60 -16.64
C GLN A 54 -6.25 -21.91 -15.32
N ALA A 55 -6.57 -20.64 -15.15
CA ALA A 55 -6.17 -19.83 -14.00
C ALA A 55 -6.81 -20.28 -12.68
N LEU A 56 -8.01 -20.84 -12.74
CA LEU A 56 -8.78 -21.30 -11.57
C LEU A 56 -8.99 -22.81 -11.56
N SER A 57 -8.27 -23.57 -12.40
CA SER A 57 -8.29 -25.03 -12.34
C SER A 57 -7.91 -25.51 -10.93
N ASN A 58 -8.72 -26.41 -10.36
CA ASN A 58 -8.51 -26.95 -9.01
C ASN A 58 -8.41 -25.87 -7.90
N PHE A 59 -9.03 -24.70 -8.10
CA PHE A 59 -9.02 -23.64 -7.10
C PHE A 59 -9.59 -24.11 -5.77
N LYS A 60 -8.84 -23.86 -4.71
CA LYS A 60 -9.27 -24.00 -3.31
C LYS A 60 -8.85 -22.75 -2.55
N PRO A 61 -9.72 -22.21 -1.67
CA PRO A 61 -9.36 -21.09 -0.81
C PRO A 61 -8.09 -21.39 0.01
N ILE A 62 -7.19 -20.42 0.07
CA ILE A 62 -5.93 -20.55 0.79
C ILE A 62 -6.11 -20.02 2.21
N GLN A 63 -6.26 -20.90 3.21
CA GLN A 63 -6.50 -20.51 4.60
C GLN A 63 -5.46 -19.50 5.11
N ARG A 64 -4.19 -19.66 4.75
CA ARG A 64 -3.12 -18.73 5.12
C ARG A 64 -3.34 -17.29 4.63
N VAL A 65 -3.98 -17.12 3.47
CA VAL A 65 -4.35 -15.80 2.92
C VAL A 65 -5.41 -15.14 3.81
N ILE A 66 -6.43 -15.89 4.21
CA ILE A 66 -7.50 -15.43 5.12
C ILE A 66 -6.90 -15.01 6.48
N ASP A 67 -6.01 -15.83 7.03
CA ASP A 67 -5.36 -15.55 8.31
C ASP A 67 -4.54 -14.26 8.27
N LEU A 68 -3.82 -14.03 7.18
CA LEU A 68 -3.02 -12.82 6.98
C LEU A 68 -3.88 -11.57 6.81
N ASP A 69 -5.02 -11.67 6.09
CA ASP A 69 -5.95 -10.55 5.96
C ASP A 69 -6.58 -10.14 7.30
N ARG A 70 -6.87 -11.12 8.16
CA ARG A 70 -7.49 -10.86 9.48
C ARG A 70 -6.51 -10.31 10.52
N ARG A 71 -5.25 -10.69 10.46
CA ARG A 71 -4.24 -10.32 11.49
C ARG A 71 -3.60 -8.95 11.26
N GLN A 72 -3.37 -8.53 10.04
CA GLN A 72 -2.71 -7.26 9.63
C GLN A 72 -1.68 -6.74 10.65
N PRO A 73 -0.57 -7.44 10.91
CA PRO A 73 0.36 -7.14 12.02
C PRO A 73 1.09 -5.79 11.87
N GLU A 74 0.95 -5.13 10.74
CA GLU A 74 1.62 -3.87 10.42
C GLU A 74 1.14 -2.69 11.28
N PHE A 75 -0.05 -2.79 11.88
CA PHE A 75 -0.63 -1.71 12.70
C PHE A 75 -0.19 -1.73 14.18
N THR A 76 0.60 -2.71 14.62
CA THR A 76 1.00 -2.87 16.02
C THR A 76 2.39 -2.29 16.34
N LEU A 77 3.19 -1.94 15.33
CA LEU A 77 4.55 -1.44 15.51
C LEU A 77 4.58 0.06 15.79
N THR A 78 5.47 0.50 16.69
CA THR A 78 5.84 1.91 16.76
C THR A 78 6.60 2.32 15.49
N PHE A 79 6.62 3.62 15.18
CA PHE A 79 7.35 4.11 14.00
C PHE A 79 8.83 3.72 14.00
N ASP A 80 9.51 3.81 15.14
CA ASP A 80 10.93 3.47 15.24
C ASP A 80 11.18 1.96 15.08
N GLN A 81 10.28 1.10 15.59
CA GLN A 81 10.33 -0.34 15.34
C GLN A 81 10.15 -0.65 13.86
N TYR A 82 9.16 -0.01 13.22
CA TYR A 82 8.92 -0.13 11.79
C TYR A 82 10.15 0.32 10.98
N LEU A 83 10.70 1.49 11.30
CA LEU A 83 11.85 2.05 10.59
C LEU A 83 13.09 1.16 10.72
N ARG A 84 13.40 0.63 11.91
CA ARG A 84 14.50 -0.33 12.10
C ARG A 84 14.34 -1.58 11.24
N ARG A 85 13.11 -2.07 11.08
CA ARG A 85 12.80 -3.25 10.25
C ARG A 85 12.88 -2.94 8.75
N VAL A 86 12.40 -1.77 8.33
CA VAL A 86 12.27 -1.41 6.91
C VAL A 86 13.52 -0.72 6.36
N VAL A 87 14.27 0.02 7.18
CA VAL A 87 15.49 0.74 6.77
C VAL A 87 16.74 0.28 7.56
N PRO A 88 17.01 -1.03 7.66
CA PRO A 88 18.22 -1.50 8.33
C PRO A 88 19.48 -1.16 7.52
N LYS A 89 20.63 -1.06 8.17
CA LYS A 89 21.93 -0.75 7.55
C LYS A 89 22.22 -1.62 6.31
N GLN A 90 21.91 -2.92 6.39
CA GLN A 90 22.14 -3.84 5.28
C GLN A 90 21.29 -3.51 4.04
N ARG A 91 20.04 -3.05 4.20
CA ARG A 91 19.22 -2.60 3.07
C ARG A 91 19.77 -1.33 2.42
N VAL A 92 20.31 -0.41 3.21
CA VAL A 92 20.99 0.80 2.69
C VAL A 92 22.22 0.40 1.86
N ILE A 93 23.07 -0.49 2.37
CA ILE A 93 24.27 -0.98 1.66
C ILE A 93 23.86 -1.64 0.34
N ARG A 94 22.90 -2.58 0.38
CA ARG A 94 22.38 -3.21 -0.84
C ARG A 94 21.79 -2.19 -1.82
N GLY A 95 21.04 -1.22 -1.32
CA GLY A 95 20.45 -0.17 -2.15
C GLY A 95 21.50 0.68 -2.87
N ARG A 96 22.58 1.05 -2.20
CA ARG A 96 23.73 1.74 -2.84
C ARG A 96 24.34 0.88 -3.94
N GLY A 97 24.58 -0.40 -3.67
CA GLY A 97 25.08 -1.33 -4.68
C GLY A 97 24.15 -1.49 -5.88
N LYS A 98 22.81 -1.52 -5.64
CA LYS A 98 21.82 -1.56 -6.72
C LYS A 98 21.77 -0.26 -7.53
N LEU A 99 21.85 0.89 -6.87
CA LEU A 99 21.92 2.19 -7.53
C LEU A 99 23.13 2.28 -8.46
N THR A 100 24.31 1.83 -7.99
CA THR A 100 25.54 1.79 -8.79
C THR A 100 25.44 0.78 -9.92
N LYS A 101 25.00 -0.47 -9.63
CA LYS A 101 24.90 -1.55 -10.62
C LYS A 101 23.99 -1.20 -11.81
N HIS A 102 22.89 -0.48 -11.56
CA HIS A 102 21.90 -0.14 -12.58
C HIS A 102 21.93 1.35 -12.97
N LYS A 103 23.05 2.05 -12.71
CA LYS A 103 23.17 3.51 -12.85
C LYS A 103 22.72 4.03 -14.21
N MET A 104 23.16 3.40 -15.31
CA MET A 104 22.82 3.85 -16.67
C MET A 104 21.33 3.79 -16.92
N LEU A 105 20.72 2.62 -16.71
CA LEU A 105 19.28 2.39 -16.90
C LEU A 105 18.43 3.28 -15.99
N LEU A 106 18.83 3.40 -14.72
CA LEU A 106 18.08 4.23 -13.75
C LEU A 106 18.18 5.72 -14.08
N ASN A 107 19.30 6.20 -14.63
CA ASN A 107 19.42 7.58 -15.07
C ASN A 107 18.60 7.83 -16.32
N GLU A 108 18.63 6.93 -17.29
CA GLU A 108 17.82 7.00 -18.52
C GLU A 108 16.32 7.10 -18.16
N ILE A 109 15.83 6.15 -17.36
CA ILE A 109 14.44 6.12 -16.89
C ILE A 109 14.14 7.36 -16.02
N GLY A 110 15.06 7.72 -15.14
CA GLY A 110 14.90 8.89 -14.26
C GLY A 110 14.74 10.18 -15.04
N ASN A 111 15.52 10.37 -16.10
CA ASN A 111 15.41 11.50 -17.02
C ASN A 111 14.09 11.48 -17.80
N LYS A 112 13.71 10.32 -18.35
CA LYS A 112 12.47 10.16 -19.13
C LYS A 112 11.21 10.46 -18.33
N TYR A 113 11.14 10.01 -17.07
CA TYR A 113 9.95 10.14 -16.23
C TYR A 113 10.03 11.26 -15.17
N GLY A 114 11.15 11.96 -15.09
CA GLY A 114 11.37 13.02 -14.11
C GLY A 114 11.47 12.51 -12.66
N VAL A 115 12.00 11.29 -12.42
CA VAL A 115 12.09 10.66 -11.10
C VAL A 115 13.55 10.39 -10.74
N GLN A 116 13.99 10.88 -9.59
CA GLN A 116 15.37 10.66 -9.16
C GLN A 116 15.61 9.14 -8.90
N PRO A 117 16.65 8.53 -9.48
CA PRO A 117 16.98 7.11 -9.39
C PRO A 117 16.93 6.50 -7.98
N ARG A 118 17.37 7.25 -6.97
CA ARG A 118 17.38 6.80 -5.58
C ARG A 118 15.99 6.44 -5.03
N PHE A 119 14.92 7.10 -5.52
CA PHE A 119 13.55 6.81 -5.07
C PHE A 119 13.00 5.53 -5.73
N ILE A 120 13.35 5.27 -6.99
CA ILE A 120 13.02 4.00 -7.65
C ILE A 120 13.67 2.85 -6.89
N VAL A 121 14.98 2.99 -6.57
CA VAL A 121 15.72 1.96 -5.81
C VAL A 121 15.18 1.82 -4.38
N ALA A 122 14.78 2.91 -3.72
CA ALA A 122 14.21 2.86 -2.38
C ALA A 122 12.86 2.12 -2.36
N LEU A 123 11.96 2.40 -3.30
CA LEU A 123 10.71 1.65 -3.46
C LEU A 123 10.99 0.17 -3.68
N TRP A 124 11.88 -0.18 -4.62
CA TRP A 124 12.28 -1.56 -4.85
C TRP A 124 12.80 -2.25 -3.58
N GLY A 125 13.58 -1.51 -2.79
CA GLY A 125 14.10 -2.01 -1.51
C GLY A 125 13.03 -2.22 -0.44
N VAL A 126 12.07 -1.31 -0.33
CA VAL A 126 10.99 -1.40 0.68
C VAL A 126 9.98 -2.49 0.31
N GLU A 127 9.61 -2.59 -0.97
CA GLU A 127 8.58 -3.52 -1.43
C GLU A 127 9.05 -4.98 -1.42
N THR A 128 10.21 -5.27 -2.00
CA THR A 128 10.65 -6.65 -2.22
C THR A 128 12.08 -6.94 -1.77
N ASP A 129 12.71 -6.05 -0.99
CA ASP A 129 14.14 -6.17 -0.65
C ASP A 129 15.01 -6.40 -1.90
N PHE A 130 14.76 -5.60 -2.94
CA PHE A 130 15.43 -5.65 -4.24
C PHE A 130 15.16 -6.96 -5.03
N GLY A 131 13.94 -7.45 -4.96
CA GLY A 131 13.49 -8.67 -5.64
C GLY A 131 13.87 -9.97 -4.93
N ARG A 132 14.29 -9.91 -3.66
CA ARG A 132 14.59 -11.09 -2.85
C ARG A 132 13.35 -11.73 -2.21
N ILE A 133 12.28 -10.97 -2.10
CA ILE A 133 11.02 -11.38 -1.48
C ILE A 133 9.89 -10.99 -2.43
N ASP A 134 9.31 -11.94 -3.11
CA ASP A 134 8.23 -11.74 -4.07
C ASP A 134 6.82 -11.97 -3.49
N GLY A 135 6.75 -12.45 -2.24
CA GLY A 135 5.50 -12.80 -1.53
C GLY A 135 5.12 -14.27 -1.59
N GLY A 136 5.54 -15.01 -2.61
CA GLY A 136 5.43 -16.46 -2.72
C GLY A 136 4.02 -17.04 -2.93
N PHE A 137 2.95 -16.23 -3.03
CA PHE A 137 1.58 -16.69 -3.27
C PHE A 137 1.22 -16.69 -4.76
N PRO A 138 0.44 -17.68 -5.26
CA PRO A 138 -0.18 -17.58 -6.59
C PRO A 138 -1.23 -16.46 -6.55
N VAL A 139 -0.99 -15.40 -7.32
CA VAL A 139 -1.79 -14.15 -7.27
C VAL A 139 -3.27 -14.41 -7.54
N ILE A 140 -3.59 -15.20 -8.57
CA ILE A 140 -4.97 -15.51 -8.94
C ILE A 140 -5.71 -16.20 -7.78
N HIS A 141 -5.10 -17.24 -7.20
CA HIS A 141 -5.74 -17.98 -6.09
C HIS A 141 -5.82 -17.15 -4.80
N ALA A 142 -4.83 -16.30 -4.53
CA ALA A 142 -4.86 -15.39 -3.38
C ALA A 142 -6.01 -14.37 -3.51
N LEU A 143 -6.16 -13.76 -4.68
CA LEU A 143 -7.25 -12.81 -4.97
C LEU A 143 -8.63 -13.49 -4.96
N ALA A 144 -8.75 -14.70 -5.53
CA ALA A 144 -9.98 -15.47 -5.50
C ALA A 144 -10.39 -15.81 -4.05
N THR A 145 -9.43 -16.23 -3.23
CA THR A 145 -9.66 -16.50 -1.80
C THR A 145 -10.23 -15.28 -1.08
N LEU A 146 -9.63 -14.10 -1.27
CA LEU A 146 -10.08 -12.86 -0.64
C LEU A 146 -11.41 -12.35 -1.21
N ALA A 147 -11.69 -12.63 -2.47
CA ALA A 147 -12.96 -12.28 -3.10
C ALA A 147 -14.14 -13.13 -2.55
N ILE A 148 -13.87 -14.37 -2.15
CA ILE A 148 -14.87 -15.28 -1.55
C ILE A 148 -15.04 -15.01 -0.05
N ASP A 149 -13.97 -14.67 0.70
CA ASP A 149 -14.01 -14.50 2.18
C ASP A 149 -14.96 -13.38 2.66
N GLY A 150 -15.51 -12.60 1.75
CA GLY A 150 -16.54 -11.59 2.01
C GLY A 150 -16.02 -10.23 2.49
N ARG A 151 -14.90 -10.17 3.19
CA ARG A 151 -14.27 -8.92 3.59
C ARG A 151 -13.63 -8.24 2.39
N ARG A 152 -14.14 -7.08 1.98
CA ARG A 152 -13.71 -6.36 0.78
C ARG A 152 -13.85 -7.17 -0.52
N SER A 153 -14.83 -8.10 -0.58
CA SER A 153 -15.00 -9.03 -1.70
C SER A 153 -15.08 -8.33 -3.05
N LYS A 154 -15.85 -7.23 -3.16
CA LYS A 154 -15.98 -6.46 -4.39
C LYS A 154 -14.61 -5.98 -4.90
N PHE A 155 -13.79 -5.39 -4.03
CA PHE A 155 -12.45 -4.92 -4.40
C PHE A 155 -11.57 -6.07 -4.91
N PHE A 156 -11.50 -7.17 -4.17
CA PHE A 156 -10.66 -8.30 -4.57
C PHE A 156 -11.17 -9.02 -5.80
N ARG A 157 -12.51 -9.06 -6.02
CA ARG A 157 -13.10 -9.59 -7.26
C ARG A 157 -12.68 -8.76 -8.48
N GLU A 158 -12.70 -7.44 -8.37
CA GLU A 158 -12.23 -6.55 -9.43
C GLU A 158 -10.73 -6.74 -9.72
N GLN A 159 -9.90 -6.90 -8.67
CA GLN A 159 -8.48 -7.18 -8.82
C GLN A 159 -8.25 -8.56 -9.46
N LEU A 160 -9.01 -9.59 -9.09
CA LEU A 160 -8.93 -10.94 -9.67
C LEU A 160 -9.24 -10.92 -11.18
N ILE A 161 -10.32 -10.30 -11.59
CA ILE A 161 -10.68 -10.19 -13.02
C ILE A 161 -9.57 -9.46 -13.79
N THR A 162 -9.02 -8.41 -13.19
CA THR A 162 -7.92 -7.65 -13.79
C THR A 162 -6.65 -8.50 -13.90
N ALA A 163 -6.35 -9.34 -12.89
CA ALA A 163 -5.21 -10.25 -12.91
C ALA A 163 -5.37 -11.34 -14.00
N ILE A 164 -6.58 -11.89 -14.15
CA ILE A 164 -6.87 -12.85 -15.24
C ILE A 164 -6.69 -12.19 -16.62
N ARG A 165 -7.10 -10.93 -16.77
CA ARG A 165 -6.88 -10.17 -18.02
C ARG A 165 -5.38 -9.97 -18.30
N ILE A 166 -4.56 -9.68 -17.31
CA ILE A 166 -3.10 -9.55 -17.45
C ILE A 166 -2.49 -10.86 -17.96
N LEU A 167 -2.95 -11.98 -17.41
CA LEU A 167 -2.57 -13.32 -17.85
C LEU A 167 -3.03 -13.58 -19.29
N ASP A 168 -4.28 -13.24 -19.61
CA ASP A 168 -4.88 -13.40 -20.93
C ASP A 168 -4.16 -12.62 -22.03
N GLN A 169 -3.65 -11.45 -21.68
CA GLN A 169 -2.82 -10.60 -22.57
C GLN A 169 -1.39 -11.13 -22.76
N GLY A 170 -0.99 -12.20 -22.05
CA GLY A 170 0.31 -12.84 -22.21
C GLY A 170 1.50 -12.09 -21.59
N HIS A 171 1.23 -11.12 -20.69
CA HIS A 171 2.30 -10.38 -20.02
C HIS A 171 3.12 -11.24 -19.06
N ILE A 172 2.55 -12.31 -18.56
CA ILE A 172 3.16 -13.29 -17.64
C ILE A 172 2.50 -14.65 -17.83
N THR A 173 3.18 -15.74 -17.50
CA THR A 173 2.59 -17.07 -17.42
C THR A 173 2.03 -17.35 -16.02
N LEU A 174 1.06 -18.26 -15.91
CA LEU A 174 0.36 -18.53 -14.65
C LEU A 174 1.31 -18.97 -13.52
N ASP A 175 2.27 -19.83 -13.82
CA ASP A 175 3.27 -20.35 -12.88
C ASP A 175 4.18 -19.25 -12.32
N LYS A 176 4.45 -18.21 -13.12
CA LYS A 176 5.28 -17.05 -12.77
C LYS A 176 4.48 -15.90 -12.14
N MET A 177 3.16 -15.91 -12.23
CA MET A 177 2.29 -14.87 -11.67
C MET A 177 2.18 -15.01 -10.14
N ARG A 178 3.31 -14.75 -9.46
CA ARG A 178 3.43 -14.81 -8.01
C ARG A 178 3.52 -13.42 -7.41
N GLY A 179 3.08 -13.32 -6.13
CA GLY A 179 3.05 -12.04 -5.43
C GLY A 179 2.71 -12.16 -3.96
N SER A 180 2.23 -11.09 -3.35
CA SER A 180 1.81 -11.09 -1.95
C SER A 180 0.50 -11.86 -1.73
N TRP A 181 0.20 -12.16 -0.48
CA TRP A 181 -1.08 -12.73 -0.06
C TRP A 181 -2.30 -11.87 -0.46
N ALA A 182 -2.11 -10.56 -0.64
CA ALA A 182 -3.14 -9.62 -1.05
C ALA A 182 -3.17 -9.36 -2.57
N GLY A 183 -2.39 -10.11 -3.37
CA GLY A 183 -2.40 -10.02 -4.82
C GLY A 183 -1.52 -8.91 -5.39
N ALA A 184 -0.62 -8.32 -4.61
CA ALA A 184 0.37 -7.37 -5.11
C ALA A 184 1.51 -8.11 -5.83
N MET A 185 1.99 -7.58 -6.97
CA MET A 185 2.76 -8.29 -7.98
C MET A 185 4.11 -7.65 -8.29
N GLY A 186 5.08 -8.49 -8.61
CA GLY A 186 6.37 -8.11 -9.19
C GLY A 186 7.27 -7.34 -8.23
N TYR A 187 8.37 -6.77 -8.77
CA TYR A 187 9.40 -6.09 -7.99
C TYR A 187 8.90 -4.91 -7.15
N PHE A 188 7.81 -4.28 -7.56
CA PHE A 188 7.24 -3.09 -6.93
C PHE A 188 5.86 -3.30 -6.34
N GLN A 189 5.43 -4.54 -6.18
CA GLN A 189 4.18 -4.91 -5.52
C GLN A 189 2.95 -4.14 -6.05
N PHE A 190 2.83 -4.07 -7.38
CA PHE A 190 1.67 -3.47 -8.03
C PHE A 190 0.42 -4.32 -7.82
N MET A 191 -0.67 -3.70 -7.42
CA MET A 191 -1.98 -4.32 -7.57
C MET A 191 -2.31 -4.50 -9.07
N PRO A 192 -3.14 -5.48 -9.46
CA PRO A 192 -3.53 -5.66 -10.86
C PRO A 192 -4.06 -4.38 -11.52
N SER A 193 -4.86 -3.59 -10.84
CA SER A 193 -5.34 -2.30 -11.32
C SER A 193 -4.21 -1.28 -11.52
N SER A 194 -3.19 -1.29 -10.65
CA SER A 194 -2.00 -0.45 -10.80
C SER A 194 -1.16 -0.88 -12.00
N PHE A 195 -1.06 -2.19 -12.25
CA PHE A 195 -0.40 -2.72 -13.44
C PHE A 195 -1.05 -2.18 -14.73
N VAL A 196 -2.35 -2.30 -14.85
CA VAL A 196 -3.08 -1.80 -16.03
C VAL A 196 -2.86 -0.30 -16.25
N SER A 197 -2.84 0.47 -15.15
CA SER A 197 -2.72 1.94 -15.22
C SER A 197 -1.30 2.44 -15.47
N PHE A 198 -0.27 1.72 -15.02
CA PHE A 198 1.07 2.27 -14.92
C PHE A 198 2.19 1.38 -15.46
N ALA A 199 1.96 0.07 -15.68
CA ALA A 199 3.01 -0.80 -16.18
C ALA A 199 3.39 -0.42 -17.63
N ILE A 200 4.69 -0.43 -17.90
CA ILE A 200 5.31 -0.05 -19.17
C ILE A 200 6.10 -1.24 -19.74
N ASP A 201 5.92 -1.51 -20.99
CA ASP A 201 6.85 -2.28 -21.83
C ASP A 201 7.95 -1.31 -22.28
N TYR A 202 9.09 -1.37 -21.62
CA TYR A 202 10.16 -0.37 -21.83
C TYR A 202 11.16 -0.77 -22.91
N ASP A 203 11.34 -2.05 -23.15
CA ASP A 203 12.22 -2.57 -24.20
C ASP A 203 11.48 -3.03 -25.47
N ASN A 204 10.15 -2.82 -25.50
CA ASN A 204 9.27 -3.09 -26.64
C ASN A 204 9.29 -4.55 -27.09
N ASP A 205 9.35 -5.50 -26.15
CA ASP A 205 9.24 -6.94 -26.42
C ASP A 205 7.79 -7.43 -26.50
N GLY A 206 6.81 -6.55 -26.36
CA GLY A 206 5.38 -6.82 -26.37
C GLY A 206 4.82 -7.21 -25.00
N LYS A 207 5.62 -7.22 -23.94
CA LYS A 207 5.22 -7.56 -22.58
C LYS A 207 5.51 -6.42 -21.61
N ARG A 208 4.75 -6.34 -20.55
CA ARG A 208 4.99 -5.45 -19.41
C ARG A 208 5.44 -6.29 -18.23
N ASP A 209 6.67 -6.83 -18.30
CA ASP A 209 7.18 -7.77 -17.30
C ASP A 209 7.75 -7.06 -16.07
N ILE A 210 6.90 -6.83 -15.09
CA ILE A 210 7.29 -6.22 -13.79
C ILE A 210 7.90 -7.24 -12.81
N TRP A 211 7.98 -8.53 -13.17
CA TRP A 211 8.45 -9.60 -12.28
C TRP A 211 9.92 -9.95 -12.54
N GLN A 212 10.36 -10.03 -13.78
CA GLN A 212 11.70 -10.49 -14.16
C GLN A 212 12.49 -9.44 -14.94
N ASN A 213 11.82 -8.57 -15.70
CA ASN A 213 12.43 -7.52 -16.50
C ASN A 213 12.61 -6.23 -15.70
N LYS A 214 13.87 -5.88 -15.41
CA LYS A 214 14.17 -4.65 -14.65
C LYS A 214 13.92 -3.38 -15.43
N LYS A 215 14.00 -3.40 -16.79
CA LYS A 215 13.70 -2.23 -17.62
C LYS A 215 12.23 -1.85 -17.45
N ASP A 216 11.34 -2.81 -17.61
CA ASP A 216 9.90 -2.62 -17.45
C ASP A 216 9.54 -2.25 -16.02
N ALA A 217 10.09 -2.97 -15.04
CA ALA A 217 9.78 -2.75 -13.65
C ALA A 217 10.18 -1.34 -13.17
N PHE A 218 11.41 -0.89 -13.50
CA PHE A 218 11.89 0.45 -13.13
C PHE A 218 11.12 1.55 -13.86
N ALA A 219 10.85 1.36 -15.16
CA ALA A 219 10.05 2.29 -15.95
C ALA A 219 8.61 2.37 -15.43
N SER A 220 8.01 1.24 -15.09
CA SER A 220 6.65 1.18 -14.50
C SER A 220 6.57 1.92 -13.17
N ALA A 221 7.55 1.72 -12.28
CA ALA A 221 7.61 2.45 -11.00
C ALA A 221 7.80 3.96 -11.20
N ALA A 222 8.68 4.35 -12.12
CA ALA A 222 8.91 5.75 -12.46
C ALA A 222 7.66 6.39 -13.11
N ASN A 223 7.00 5.68 -14.03
CA ASN A 223 5.75 6.12 -14.65
C ASN A 223 4.63 6.31 -13.63
N TYR A 224 4.49 5.38 -12.66
CA TYR A 224 3.54 5.55 -11.56
C TYR A 224 3.79 6.85 -10.79
N LEU A 225 5.03 7.07 -10.34
CA LEU A 225 5.38 8.27 -9.59
C LEU A 225 5.14 9.55 -10.42
N SER A 226 5.60 9.56 -11.67
CA SER A 226 5.44 10.68 -12.61
C SER A 226 3.97 11.04 -12.81
N LYS A 227 3.13 10.08 -13.21
CA LYS A 227 1.68 10.27 -13.38
C LYS A 227 0.95 10.61 -12.09
N SER A 228 1.50 10.24 -10.95
CA SER A 228 0.97 10.59 -9.63
C SER A 228 1.36 11.99 -9.15
N GLY A 229 2.15 12.75 -9.92
CA GLY A 229 2.52 14.15 -9.63
C GLY A 229 3.90 14.29 -8.97
N TRP A 230 4.83 13.40 -9.26
CA TRP A 230 6.22 13.53 -8.83
C TRP A 230 6.90 14.77 -9.40
N ARG A 231 7.70 15.42 -8.57
CA ARG A 231 8.48 16.61 -8.92
C ARG A 231 9.97 16.28 -8.82
N ASN A 232 10.70 16.37 -9.94
CA ASN A 232 12.13 16.04 -10.01
C ASN A 232 13.03 17.05 -9.29
N ASP A 233 12.57 18.29 -9.12
CA ASP A 233 13.27 19.39 -8.45
C ASP A 233 13.19 19.33 -6.92
N GLN A 234 12.45 18.38 -6.35
CA GLN A 234 12.19 18.25 -4.92
C GLN A 234 12.59 16.87 -4.38
N THR A 235 12.91 16.84 -3.08
CA THR A 235 12.90 15.61 -2.30
C THR A 235 11.50 15.36 -1.71
N TRP A 236 11.32 14.31 -0.93
CA TRP A 236 10.06 13.95 -0.27
C TRP A 236 9.73 14.79 0.97
N GLY A 237 10.78 15.22 1.70
CA GLY A 237 10.67 15.91 2.97
C GLY A 237 11.99 15.83 3.77
N ARG A 238 11.92 16.12 5.04
CA ARG A 238 13.02 15.99 6.00
C ARG A 238 12.52 15.93 7.43
N GLU A 239 13.26 15.32 8.31
CA GLU A 239 13.03 15.40 9.74
C GLU A 239 13.35 16.81 10.25
N VAL A 240 12.51 17.31 11.17
CA VAL A 240 12.61 18.68 11.71
C VAL A 240 12.37 18.69 13.21
N ARG A 241 12.78 19.77 13.86
CA ARG A 241 12.40 20.14 15.23
C ARG A 241 11.39 21.28 15.16
N ILE A 242 10.39 21.23 16.03
CA ILE A 242 9.41 22.30 16.22
C ILE A 242 9.66 22.93 17.60
N PRO A 243 9.37 24.23 17.79
CA PRO A 243 9.57 24.89 19.07
C PRO A 243 8.63 24.36 20.14
N LYS A 244 8.98 24.57 21.42
CA LYS A 244 8.09 24.31 22.54
C LYS A 244 6.83 25.20 22.39
N GLY A 245 5.64 24.63 22.59
CA GLY A 245 4.39 25.36 22.40
C GLY A 245 3.91 25.50 20.95
N PHE A 246 4.52 24.77 20.00
CA PHE A 246 4.07 24.78 18.61
C PHE A 246 2.57 24.46 18.47
N ASP A 247 1.84 25.28 17.72
CA ASP A 247 0.40 25.09 17.52
C ASP A 247 0.11 23.80 16.74
N LYS A 248 -0.51 22.85 17.43
CA LYS A 248 -0.90 21.55 16.86
C LYS A 248 -1.92 21.66 15.73
N LYS A 249 -2.66 22.76 15.61
CA LYS A 249 -3.56 23.02 14.48
C LYS A 249 -2.81 23.17 13.17
N LEU A 250 -1.52 23.48 13.22
CA LEU A 250 -0.66 23.58 12.05
C LEU A 250 -0.11 22.23 11.57
N VAL A 251 -0.44 21.12 12.27
CA VAL A 251 0.01 19.77 11.92
C VAL A 251 -1.00 19.10 11.00
N GLY A 252 -0.54 18.54 9.89
CA GLY A 252 -1.34 17.75 8.95
C GLY A 252 -1.17 18.17 7.50
N LEU A 253 -1.47 17.24 6.59
CA LEU A 253 -1.24 17.42 5.13
C LEU A 253 -2.11 18.48 4.49
N LYS A 254 -3.23 18.86 5.12
CA LYS A 254 -4.11 19.93 4.64
C LYS A 254 -3.52 21.33 4.87
N ILE A 255 -2.63 21.46 5.85
CA ILE A 255 -1.96 22.73 6.17
C ILE A 255 -0.65 22.78 5.36
N ARG A 256 -0.63 23.63 4.37
CA ARG A 256 0.54 23.83 3.50
C ARG A 256 1.02 25.27 3.61
N LYS A 257 2.29 25.44 3.92
CA LYS A 257 2.96 26.74 4.01
C LYS A 257 4.30 26.72 3.28
N ASP A 258 4.77 27.85 2.86
CA ASP A 258 6.12 27.98 2.33
C ASP A 258 7.17 27.66 3.41
N ILE A 259 8.32 27.18 3.00
CA ILE A 259 9.44 26.89 3.92
C ILE A 259 9.83 28.13 4.75
N SER A 260 9.73 29.34 4.17
CA SER A 260 10.02 30.58 4.90
C SER A 260 9.04 30.82 6.05
N GLU A 261 7.76 30.55 5.85
CA GLU A 261 6.75 30.64 6.91
C GLU A 261 7.02 29.62 8.03
N TRP A 262 7.37 28.36 7.68
CA TRP A 262 7.76 27.37 8.67
C TRP A 262 9.00 27.79 9.46
N ARG A 263 9.97 28.43 8.82
CA ARG A 263 11.16 29.03 9.46
C ARG A 263 10.78 30.12 10.44
N ASN A 264 9.88 31.02 10.04
CA ASN A 264 9.39 32.11 10.91
C ASN A 264 8.61 31.59 12.12
N LEU A 265 7.97 30.40 11.99
CA LEU A 265 7.33 29.66 13.07
C LEU A 265 8.31 28.85 13.95
N GLY A 266 9.64 29.04 13.75
CA GLY A 266 10.66 28.39 14.56
C GLY A 266 10.95 26.94 14.20
N VAL A 267 10.50 26.45 13.04
CA VAL A 267 10.81 25.09 12.59
C VAL A 267 12.27 25.03 12.11
N LEU A 268 13.05 24.11 12.67
CA LEU A 268 14.45 23.91 12.39
C LEU A 268 14.72 22.51 11.81
N ARG A 269 15.84 22.32 11.16
CA ARG A 269 16.36 20.99 10.84
C ARG A 269 16.59 20.19 12.12
N VAL A 270 16.61 18.86 12.03
CA VAL A 270 16.84 17.97 13.18
C VAL A 270 18.20 18.22 13.87
N ASP A 271 19.21 18.69 13.13
CA ASP A 271 20.52 19.08 13.64
C ASP A 271 20.55 20.49 14.28
N GLY A 272 19.42 21.20 14.30
CA GLY A 272 19.29 22.56 14.83
C GLY A 272 19.57 23.66 13.81
N GLY A 273 20.02 23.32 12.60
CA GLY A 273 20.26 24.28 11.54
C GLY A 273 18.96 24.84 10.93
N ALA A 274 19.06 26.00 10.27
CA ALA A 274 17.92 26.60 9.57
C ALA A 274 17.45 25.74 8.40
N LEU A 275 16.15 25.81 8.10
CA LEU A 275 15.58 25.23 6.88
C LEU A 275 16.18 25.92 5.64
N PRO A 276 16.34 25.23 4.50
CA PRO A 276 16.94 25.80 3.31
C PRO A 276 16.12 26.98 2.77
N LYS A 277 16.82 27.94 2.15
CA LYS A 277 16.20 29.06 1.44
C LYS A 277 15.74 28.58 0.06
N ARG A 278 14.51 28.05 -0.03
CA ARG A 278 13.89 27.60 -1.28
C ARG A 278 12.41 27.96 -1.26
N ASN A 279 11.88 28.40 -2.37
CA ASN A 279 10.42 28.57 -2.57
C ASN A 279 9.79 27.17 -2.75
N LEU A 280 9.31 26.60 -1.66
CA LEU A 280 8.80 25.22 -1.62
C LEU A 280 7.73 25.08 -0.54
N MET A 281 6.55 24.65 -0.95
CA MET A 281 5.43 24.39 -0.05
C MET A 281 5.60 23.05 0.67
N GLY A 282 5.40 23.04 1.99
CA GLY A 282 5.45 21.85 2.81
C GLY A 282 4.38 21.79 3.88
N SER A 283 4.24 20.62 4.47
CA SER A 283 3.31 20.33 5.58
C SER A 283 4.05 19.67 6.72
N ILE A 284 3.71 20.00 7.97
CA ILE A 284 4.22 19.29 9.15
C ILE A 284 3.43 17.99 9.36
N VAL A 285 4.15 16.89 9.47
CA VAL A 285 3.59 15.57 9.76
C VAL A 285 4.24 15.01 11.04
N MET A 286 3.43 14.58 11.97
CA MET A 286 3.86 13.86 13.17
C MET A 286 3.50 12.38 13.06
N VAL A 287 4.38 11.51 13.58
CA VAL A 287 4.14 10.08 13.70
C VAL A 287 4.12 9.68 15.18
N ASN A 288 3.19 8.78 15.58
CA ASN A 288 3.01 8.30 16.97
C ASN A 288 2.66 9.38 18.02
N GLY A 289 1.93 10.46 17.64
CA GLY A 289 1.37 11.44 18.58
C GLY A 289 2.29 12.64 18.91
N PRO A 290 1.97 13.41 19.96
CA PRO A 290 2.53 14.76 20.17
C PRO A 290 4.03 14.84 20.48
N ASN A 291 4.62 13.78 21.05
CA ASN A 291 6.05 13.71 21.42
C ASN A 291 6.87 12.87 20.43
N SER A 292 6.35 12.66 19.23
CA SER A 292 6.96 11.80 18.23
C SER A 292 7.81 12.58 17.24
N ARG A 293 8.50 11.84 16.38
CA ARG A 293 9.33 12.44 15.32
C ARG A 293 8.48 13.28 14.38
N VAL A 294 9.01 14.43 14.00
CA VAL A 294 8.33 15.45 13.20
C VAL A 294 9.03 15.58 11.85
N PHE A 295 8.22 15.67 10.80
CA PHE A 295 8.74 15.79 9.44
C PHE A 295 8.08 16.97 8.73
N LEU A 296 8.89 17.78 8.04
CA LEU A 296 8.43 18.71 7.03
C LEU A 296 8.40 17.97 5.70
N THR A 297 7.21 17.74 5.17
CA THR A 297 6.98 16.92 3.97
C THR A 297 6.58 17.80 2.78
N TYR A 298 7.04 17.43 1.58
CA TYR A 298 6.79 18.14 0.33
C TYR A 298 5.83 17.37 -0.59
N SER A 299 5.60 17.85 -1.81
CA SER A 299 4.67 17.24 -2.75
C SER A 299 4.98 15.76 -3.04
N ASN A 300 6.26 15.40 -3.14
CA ASN A 300 6.68 14.01 -3.39
C ASN A 300 6.29 13.04 -2.28
N TYR A 301 6.20 13.48 -1.04
CA TYR A 301 5.65 12.67 0.04
C TYR A 301 4.17 12.30 -0.23
N GLN A 302 3.37 13.24 -0.72
CA GLN A 302 1.99 12.98 -1.07
C GLN A 302 1.89 12.02 -2.27
N THR A 303 2.83 12.08 -3.20
CA THR A 303 2.93 11.12 -4.31
C THR A 303 3.23 9.70 -3.80
N ILE A 304 4.15 9.56 -2.83
CA ILE A 304 4.41 8.24 -2.21
C ILE A 304 3.17 7.75 -1.43
N LEU A 305 2.39 8.63 -0.81
CA LEU A 305 1.13 8.24 -0.15
C LEU A 305 0.04 7.76 -1.11
N LYS A 306 0.09 8.13 -2.41
CA LYS A 306 -0.78 7.53 -3.44
C LYS A 306 -0.39 6.09 -3.75
N TRP A 307 0.90 5.77 -3.66
CA TRP A 307 1.42 4.42 -3.78
C TRP A 307 0.96 3.55 -2.60
N ASN A 308 1.23 4.02 -1.39
CA ASN A 308 0.79 3.35 -0.16
C ASN A 308 0.39 4.40 0.88
N ARG A 309 -0.86 4.32 1.36
CA ARG A 309 -1.45 5.33 2.27
C ARG A 309 -0.84 5.36 3.67
N SER A 310 0.10 4.48 3.99
CA SER A 310 0.80 4.45 5.27
C SER A 310 1.80 5.60 5.38
N LYS A 311 1.64 6.45 6.39
CA LYS A 311 2.62 7.50 6.72
C LYS A 311 4.00 6.89 7.01
N PHE A 312 4.04 5.74 7.68
CA PHE A 312 5.28 5.05 8.03
C PHE A 312 6.01 4.58 6.77
N PHE A 313 5.27 4.00 5.83
CA PHE A 313 5.80 3.58 4.53
C PHE A 313 6.42 4.77 3.77
N ALA A 314 5.65 5.84 3.63
CA ALA A 314 6.08 6.99 2.84
C ALA A 314 7.35 7.66 3.42
N ILE A 315 7.45 7.78 4.76
CA ILE A 315 8.64 8.29 5.43
C ILE A 315 9.81 7.30 5.26
N ALA A 316 9.58 5.99 5.42
CA ALA A 316 10.63 4.99 5.28
C ALA A 316 11.23 4.96 3.86
N VAL A 317 10.39 5.03 2.82
CA VAL A 317 10.85 5.17 1.42
C VAL A 317 11.72 6.42 1.26
N GLY A 318 11.26 7.57 1.78
CA GLY A 318 11.99 8.82 1.72
C GLY A 318 13.33 8.74 2.43
N MET A 319 13.36 8.23 3.66
CA MET A 319 14.61 8.08 4.46
C MET A 319 15.56 7.06 3.82
N LEU A 320 15.06 5.96 3.26
CA LEU A 320 15.90 5.01 2.55
C LEU A 320 16.50 5.64 1.30
N ALA A 321 15.71 6.40 0.53
CA ALA A 321 16.20 7.12 -0.66
C ALA A 321 17.33 8.12 -0.32
N GLU A 322 17.19 8.88 0.76
CA GLU A 322 18.25 9.80 1.24
C GLU A 322 19.53 9.03 1.58
N LYS A 323 19.41 7.95 2.38
CA LYS A 323 20.58 7.12 2.77
C LYS A 323 21.23 6.42 1.57
N ILE A 324 20.48 5.98 0.58
CA ILE A 324 21.00 5.38 -0.67
C ILE A 324 21.72 6.45 -1.49
N GLY A 325 21.16 7.65 -1.59
CA GLY A 325 21.74 8.76 -2.35
C GLY A 325 22.93 9.46 -1.69
N GLY A 326 23.39 9.03 -0.51
CA GLY A 326 24.57 9.56 0.15
C GLY A 326 24.34 10.88 0.93
N LYS A 327 23.09 11.18 1.30
CA LYS A 327 22.71 12.33 2.15
C LYS A 327 22.40 11.91 3.57
#